data_c5330ace68799d6e66620fe0abf2e7ee
#
_entry.id   c5330ace68799d6e66620fe0abf2e7ee
#
_cell.length_a   1.000
_cell.length_b   1.000
_cell.length_c   1.000
_cell.angle_alpha   90.00
_cell.angle_beta   90.00
_cell.angle_gamma   90.00
#
_symmetry.space_group_name_H-M   'P 1'
#
loop_
_entity.id
_entity.type
_entity.pdbx_description
1 polymer ?
#
loop_
_entity_poly.entity_id
_entity_poly.type
_entity_poly.pdbx_seq_one_letter_code
_entity_poly.pdbx_strand_id
1 'polypeptide(L)'
;FLQYSTFAQGATCVTGTFTLKPRPGRIKQILKTLRYVPTEAGWTWRNQLGLRNPGIFKGIDNTPWHSVMSIASLEPNDWKILYEIVPKNMSVELNISCPNVDRHPNLTKAFAKDKRKWCIVKVPPTITNKQLDRIVNLGYNQIHASNTLPTEKGGLSGKIIAPYTLGIISFLKENYPHVEVIAGGGVTDRFSRDRYLDAGADHISLGSVCFTPWKVKTIIT
;
A
#
# COMPACT_ATOMS: atom_id res chain seq x y z
N PHE A 1 1.96 18.13 -5.57
CA PHE A 1 2.43 17.08 -4.64
C PHE A 1 3.69 17.59 -3.95
N LEU A 2 3.70 17.61 -2.60
CA LEU A 2 4.87 17.93 -1.80
C LEU A 2 5.96 16.89 -2.13
N GLN A 3 7.10 17.34 -2.61
CA GLN A 3 8.26 16.49 -2.82
C GLN A 3 8.95 16.31 -1.46
N TYR A 4 8.72 15.17 -0.81
CA TYR A 4 9.38 14.83 0.44
C TYR A 4 10.85 14.45 0.27
N SER A 5 11.33 14.30 -0.96
CA SER A 5 12.70 13.93 -1.29
C SER A 5 13.76 14.88 -0.74
N THR A 6 13.42 16.14 -0.51
CA THR A 6 14.37 17.14 0.02
C THR A 6 14.77 16.91 1.48
N PHE A 7 13.95 16.23 2.27
CA PHE A 7 14.23 15.95 3.69
C PHE A 7 14.05 14.49 4.09
N ALA A 8 13.59 13.65 3.18
CA ALA A 8 13.46 12.20 3.37
C ALA A 8 14.51 11.46 2.52
N GLN A 9 15.80 11.76 2.76
CA GLN A 9 16.89 11.06 2.07
C GLN A 9 16.80 9.56 2.32
N GLY A 10 16.86 8.77 1.23
CA GLY A 10 16.69 7.32 1.27
C GLY A 10 15.24 6.82 1.25
N ALA A 11 14.24 7.71 1.32
CA ALA A 11 12.84 7.31 1.18
C ALA A 11 12.49 6.98 -0.28
N THR A 12 11.76 5.88 -0.46
CA THR A 12 11.23 5.47 -1.77
C THR A 12 9.80 5.98 -1.92
N CYS A 13 9.53 6.72 -2.99
CA CYS A 13 8.19 7.20 -3.31
C CYS A 13 7.35 6.09 -3.92
N VAL A 14 6.09 5.94 -3.48
CA VAL A 14 5.10 5.06 -4.11
C VAL A 14 4.08 5.91 -4.84
N THR A 15 3.96 5.73 -6.16
CA THR A 15 3.01 6.44 -7.02
C THR A 15 1.74 5.63 -7.27
N GLY A 16 0.65 6.24 -7.63
CA GLY A 16 -0.60 5.55 -8.00
C GLY A 16 -1.59 5.48 -6.83
N THR A 17 -2.41 4.49 -6.72
CA THR A 17 -2.52 3.23 -7.46
C THR A 17 -3.13 3.44 -8.85
N PHE A 18 -2.55 2.82 -9.88
CA PHE A 18 -3.05 2.85 -11.25
C PHE A 18 -3.81 1.56 -11.58
N THR A 19 -4.85 1.68 -12.38
CA THR A 19 -5.63 0.56 -12.94
C THR A 19 -5.41 0.47 -14.43
N LEU A 20 -5.69 -0.70 -15.03
CA LEU A 20 -5.52 -0.91 -16.48
C LEU A 20 -6.21 0.20 -17.27
N LYS A 21 -7.49 0.44 -16.99
CA LYS A 21 -8.28 1.51 -17.59
C LYS A 21 -8.30 2.77 -16.73
N PRO A 22 -8.39 3.97 -17.31
CA PRO A 22 -8.54 5.22 -16.55
C PRO A 22 -9.82 5.23 -15.70
N ARG A 23 -9.74 5.81 -14.51
CA ARG A 23 -10.85 6.07 -13.58
C ARG A 23 -10.84 7.55 -13.18
N PRO A 24 -11.37 8.44 -14.00
CA PRO A 24 -11.27 9.90 -13.79
C PRO A 24 -12.07 10.39 -12.57
N GLY A 25 -11.88 11.66 -12.21
CA GLY A 25 -12.64 12.33 -11.14
C GLY A 25 -11.99 12.25 -9.75
N ARG A 26 -10.68 12.10 -9.65
CA ARG A 26 -9.94 12.00 -8.37
C ARG A 26 -10.19 13.21 -7.46
N ILE A 27 -10.07 14.43 -7.96
CA ILE A 27 -10.25 15.66 -7.17
C ILE A 27 -11.68 15.75 -6.66
N LYS A 28 -12.66 15.55 -7.54
CA LYS A 28 -14.08 15.54 -7.17
C LYS A 28 -14.36 14.51 -6.07
N GLN A 29 -13.76 13.32 -6.17
CA GLN A 29 -13.95 12.26 -5.20
C GLN A 29 -13.27 12.56 -3.85
N ILE A 30 -12.10 13.20 -3.86
CA ILE A 30 -11.44 13.68 -2.65
C ILE A 30 -12.35 14.67 -1.92
N LEU A 31 -12.80 15.72 -2.60
CA LEU A 31 -13.67 16.74 -2.03
C LEU A 31 -14.98 16.15 -1.48
N LYS A 32 -15.54 15.15 -2.16
CA LYS A 32 -16.78 14.49 -1.78
C LYS A 32 -16.59 13.58 -0.55
N THR A 33 -15.50 12.84 -0.44
CA THR A 33 -15.42 11.69 0.48
C THR A 33 -14.33 11.76 1.54
N LEU A 34 -13.32 12.62 1.38
CA LEU A 34 -12.28 12.74 2.40
C LEU A 34 -12.82 13.49 3.61
N ARG A 35 -12.83 12.82 4.76
CA ARG A 35 -13.33 13.38 6.03
C ARG A 35 -12.39 13.02 7.16
N TYR A 36 -12.23 13.95 8.09
CA TYR A 36 -11.56 13.71 9.38
C TYR A 36 -12.64 13.34 10.39
N VAL A 37 -12.57 12.16 10.95
CA VAL A 37 -13.64 11.55 11.76
C VAL A 37 -13.11 10.99 13.07
N PRO A 38 -13.91 11.02 14.17
CA PRO A 38 -13.54 10.37 15.42
C PRO A 38 -13.68 8.84 15.29
N THR A 39 -12.81 8.13 16.01
CA THR A 39 -12.84 6.67 16.22
C THR A 39 -12.45 6.38 17.65
N GLU A 40 -12.60 5.14 18.11
CA GLU A 40 -12.11 4.68 19.43
C GLU A 40 -10.58 4.85 19.60
N ALA A 41 -9.83 4.80 18.50
CA ALA A 41 -8.38 5.01 18.49
C ALA A 41 -7.98 6.50 18.28
N GLY A 42 -8.95 7.42 18.37
CA GLY A 42 -8.77 8.85 18.14
C GLY A 42 -9.21 9.30 16.75
N TRP A 43 -8.92 10.54 16.41
CA TRP A 43 -9.29 11.16 15.14
C TRP A 43 -8.47 10.59 13.98
N THR A 44 -9.14 10.30 12.84
CA THR A 44 -8.52 9.74 11.68
C THR A 44 -9.14 10.19 10.36
N TRP A 45 -8.44 9.92 9.26
CA TRP A 45 -8.93 10.16 7.90
C TRP A 45 -9.76 8.98 7.40
N ARG A 46 -10.94 9.29 6.86
CA ARG A 46 -11.80 8.36 6.11
C ARG A 46 -11.95 8.83 4.68
N ASN A 47 -11.88 7.91 3.73
CA ASN A 47 -12.04 8.21 2.31
C ASN A 47 -12.71 7.07 1.53
N GLN A 48 -13.33 7.43 0.40
CA GLN A 48 -13.84 6.49 -0.61
C GLN A 48 -13.29 6.87 -1.99
N LEU A 49 -11.97 6.95 -2.13
CA LEU A 49 -11.33 7.38 -3.38
C LEU A 49 -11.59 6.41 -4.54
N GLY A 50 -11.80 5.13 -4.28
CA GLY A 50 -12.22 4.13 -5.27
C GLY A 50 -11.22 3.98 -6.42
N LEU A 51 -9.93 4.09 -6.14
CA LEU A 51 -8.84 3.96 -7.14
C LEU A 51 -9.00 4.90 -8.34
N ARG A 52 -9.42 6.17 -8.12
CA ARG A 52 -9.50 7.18 -9.19
C ARG A 52 -8.10 7.56 -9.66
N ASN A 53 -7.80 7.29 -10.95
CA ASN A 53 -6.46 7.44 -11.51
C ASN A 53 -6.52 7.63 -13.05
N PRO A 54 -5.45 8.09 -13.70
CA PRO A 54 -5.43 8.33 -15.15
C PRO A 54 -5.17 7.09 -16.02
N GLY A 55 -5.07 5.89 -15.42
CA GLY A 55 -4.78 4.64 -16.12
C GLY A 55 -3.30 4.29 -16.18
N ILE A 56 -3.01 3.03 -16.56
CA ILE A 56 -1.66 2.45 -16.49
C ILE A 56 -0.64 3.16 -17.38
N PHE A 57 -1.01 3.54 -18.61
CA PHE A 57 -0.07 4.18 -19.54
C PHE A 57 0.45 5.50 -18.97
N LYS A 58 -0.45 6.37 -18.49
CA LYS A 58 -0.04 7.61 -17.81
C LYS A 58 0.68 7.32 -16.48
N GLY A 59 0.41 6.19 -15.85
CA GLY A 59 1.15 5.73 -14.69
C GLY A 59 2.62 5.42 -15.03
N ILE A 60 2.86 4.71 -16.11
CA ILE A 60 4.22 4.38 -16.59
C ILE A 60 4.97 5.66 -16.96
N ASP A 61 4.35 6.54 -17.75
CA ASP A 61 4.99 7.80 -18.21
C ASP A 61 5.36 8.74 -17.06
N ASN A 62 4.54 8.79 -16.01
CA ASN A 62 4.69 9.75 -14.91
C ASN A 62 5.34 9.18 -13.64
N THR A 63 5.65 7.89 -13.57
CA THR A 63 6.33 7.31 -12.41
C THR A 63 7.85 7.53 -12.54
N PRO A 64 8.47 8.29 -11.61
CA PRO A 64 9.91 8.47 -11.62
C PRO A 64 10.65 7.15 -11.50
N TRP A 65 11.81 7.03 -12.15
CA TRP A 65 12.62 5.81 -12.22
C TRP A 65 12.94 5.18 -10.85
N HIS A 66 13.16 6.01 -9.83
CA HIS A 66 13.49 5.55 -8.47
C HIS A 66 12.27 5.27 -7.59
N SER A 67 11.06 5.34 -8.16
CA SER A 67 9.81 5.16 -7.44
C SER A 67 9.26 3.76 -7.64
N VAL A 68 8.35 3.36 -6.74
CA VAL A 68 7.52 2.15 -6.88
C VAL A 68 6.18 2.56 -7.47
N MET A 69 5.75 1.89 -8.54
CA MET A 69 4.44 2.11 -9.14
C MET A 69 3.39 1.18 -8.54
N SER A 70 2.45 1.72 -7.78
CA SER A 70 1.32 0.94 -7.26
C SER A 70 0.29 0.71 -8.36
N ILE A 71 -0.08 -0.55 -8.57
CA ILE A 71 -1.04 -1.01 -9.60
C ILE A 71 -2.11 -1.91 -8.98
N ALA A 72 -3.30 -1.90 -9.55
CA ALA A 72 -4.41 -2.75 -9.11
C ALA A 72 -5.17 -3.34 -10.28
N SER A 73 -5.59 -4.59 -10.12
CA SER A 73 -6.51 -5.28 -11.00
C SER A 73 -7.95 -5.06 -10.52
N LEU A 74 -8.86 -4.82 -11.44
CA LEU A 74 -10.29 -4.71 -11.19
C LEU A 74 -11.07 -5.83 -11.87
N GLU A 75 -10.52 -6.38 -12.97
CA GLU A 75 -11.11 -7.45 -13.74
C GLU A 75 -10.22 -8.71 -13.68
N PRO A 76 -10.78 -9.91 -13.85
CA PRO A 76 -10.01 -11.16 -13.69
C PRO A 76 -8.73 -11.26 -14.52
N ASN A 77 -8.71 -10.65 -15.70
CA ASN A 77 -7.58 -10.70 -16.62
C ASN A 77 -6.61 -9.52 -16.51
N ASP A 78 -6.92 -8.49 -15.71
CA ASP A 78 -6.10 -7.29 -15.63
C ASP A 78 -4.65 -7.60 -15.21
N TRP A 79 -4.44 -8.52 -14.26
CA TRP A 79 -3.08 -8.88 -13.82
C TRP A 79 -2.20 -9.40 -14.95
N LYS A 80 -2.76 -10.21 -15.86
CA LYS A 80 -2.04 -10.74 -17.03
C LYS A 80 -1.65 -9.58 -17.95
N ILE A 81 -2.59 -8.72 -18.28
CA ILE A 81 -2.36 -7.58 -19.18
C ILE A 81 -1.39 -6.57 -18.54
N LEU A 82 -1.55 -6.24 -17.25
CA LEU A 82 -0.63 -5.37 -16.52
C LEU A 82 0.79 -5.93 -16.50
N TYR A 83 0.95 -7.25 -16.34
CA TYR A 83 2.26 -7.90 -16.38
C TYR A 83 2.94 -7.76 -17.74
N GLU A 84 2.19 -7.81 -18.84
CA GLU A 84 2.70 -7.63 -20.21
C GLU A 84 3.09 -6.17 -20.50
N ILE A 85 2.31 -5.20 -20.00
CA ILE A 85 2.48 -3.77 -20.29
C ILE A 85 3.56 -3.13 -19.41
N VAL A 86 3.61 -3.47 -18.11
CA VAL A 86 4.50 -2.81 -17.14
C VAL A 86 5.95 -3.21 -17.39
N PRO A 87 6.88 -2.26 -17.65
CA PRO A 87 8.28 -2.55 -17.90
C PRO A 87 8.91 -3.42 -16.80
N LYS A 88 9.68 -4.44 -17.20
CA LYS A 88 10.26 -5.44 -16.27
C LYS A 88 11.28 -4.87 -15.29
N ASN A 89 11.87 -3.74 -15.61
CA ASN A 89 12.82 -3.01 -14.76
C ASN A 89 12.16 -2.00 -13.81
N MET A 90 10.83 -1.79 -13.92
CA MET A 90 10.09 -0.89 -13.04
C MET A 90 9.68 -1.59 -11.75
N SER A 91 9.98 -0.99 -10.60
CA SER A 91 9.51 -1.45 -9.30
C SER A 91 7.99 -1.30 -9.16
N VAL A 92 7.33 -2.31 -8.58
CA VAL A 92 5.86 -2.32 -8.47
C VAL A 92 5.36 -2.66 -7.08
N GLU A 93 4.21 -2.08 -6.73
CA GLU A 93 3.37 -2.49 -5.61
C GLU A 93 2.04 -3.03 -6.16
N LEU A 94 1.76 -4.30 -5.95
CA LEU A 94 0.52 -4.96 -6.34
C LEU A 94 -0.53 -4.72 -5.25
N ASN A 95 -1.42 -3.76 -5.46
CA ASN A 95 -2.45 -3.40 -4.50
C ASN A 95 -3.66 -4.34 -4.62
N ILE A 96 -3.70 -5.39 -3.78
CA ILE A 96 -4.80 -6.36 -3.73
C ILE A 96 -5.88 -6.01 -2.70
N SER A 97 -5.77 -4.87 -2.08
CA SER A 97 -6.61 -4.43 -0.95
C SER A 97 -7.79 -3.56 -1.38
N CYS A 98 -8.24 -3.65 -2.64
CA CYS A 98 -9.40 -2.90 -3.11
C CYS A 98 -10.69 -3.47 -2.48
N PRO A 99 -11.40 -2.72 -1.61
CA PRO A 99 -12.59 -3.23 -0.92
C PRO A 99 -13.79 -3.48 -1.84
N ASN A 100 -13.73 -3.02 -3.09
CA ASN A 100 -14.82 -3.16 -4.06
C ASN A 100 -14.73 -4.44 -4.92
N VAL A 101 -13.81 -5.34 -4.61
CA VAL A 101 -13.65 -6.60 -5.33
C VAL A 101 -13.82 -7.74 -4.33
N ASP A 102 -15.02 -8.32 -4.25
CA ASP A 102 -15.35 -9.51 -3.43
C ASP A 102 -14.53 -10.76 -3.77
N ARG A 103 -13.67 -10.67 -4.75
CA ARG A 103 -12.79 -11.74 -5.16
C ARG A 103 -11.37 -11.23 -5.04
N HIS A 104 -10.56 -11.88 -4.20
CA HIS A 104 -9.12 -11.69 -4.24
C HIS A 104 -8.69 -11.86 -5.68
N PRO A 105 -8.18 -10.82 -6.32
CA PRO A 105 -7.73 -10.95 -7.69
C PRO A 105 -6.75 -12.12 -7.72
N ASN A 106 -6.86 -12.98 -8.74
CA ASN A 106 -5.96 -14.11 -8.90
C ASN A 106 -4.55 -13.58 -9.15
N LEU A 107 -3.86 -13.24 -8.05
CA LEU A 107 -2.48 -12.79 -8.10
C LEU A 107 -1.67 -13.84 -8.83
N THR A 108 -0.99 -13.48 -9.90
CA THR A 108 -0.25 -14.41 -10.73
C THR A 108 1.17 -14.60 -10.18
N LYS A 109 1.77 -15.76 -10.42
CA LYS A 109 3.20 -15.97 -10.13
C LYS A 109 4.13 -15.12 -11.02
N ALA A 110 3.60 -14.48 -12.05
CA ALA A 110 4.39 -13.82 -13.07
C ALA A 110 5.26 -12.68 -12.49
N PHE A 111 4.65 -11.77 -11.72
CA PHE A 111 5.40 -10.67 -11.10
C PHE A 111 6.44 -11.14 -10.07
N ALA A 112 6.15 -12.21 -9.32
CA ALA A 112 7.07 -12.75 -8.32
C ALA A 112 8.35 -13.35 -8.93
N LYS A 113 8.31 -13.75 -10.22
CA LYS A 113 9.45 -14.31 -10.95
C LYS A 113 10.38 -13.25 -11.52
N ASP A 114 9.93 -12.00 -11.61
CA ASP A 114 10.73 -10.91 -12.15
C ASP A 114 11.80 -10.47 -11.14
N LYS A 115 13.00 -10.19 -11.61
CA LYS A 115 14.07 -9.61 -10.79
C LYS A 115 13.90 -8.09 -10.66
N ARG A 116 12.76 -7.64 -10.09
CA ARG A 116 12.51 -6.24 -9.78
C ARG A 116 13.15 -5.91 -8.44
N LYS A 117 13.65 -4.69 -8.28
CA LYS A 117 14.15 -4.21 -6.96
C LYS A 117 13.04 -4.28 -5.91
N TRP A 118 11.82 -3.84 -6.29
CA TRP A 118 10.63 -3.93 -5.45
C TRP A 118 9.51 -4.62 -6.23
N CYS A 119 8.99 -5.71 -5.68
CA CYS A 119 7.78 -6.39 -6.13
C CYS A 119 6.89 -6.66 -4.92
N ILE A 120 6.26 -5.60 -4.43
CA ILE A 120 5.55 -5.56 -3.16
C ILE A 120 4.10 -6.00 -3.36
N VAL A 121 3.57 -6.81 -2.46
CA VAL A 121 2.12 -7.08 -2.39
C VAL A 121 1.53 -6.28 -1.23
N LYS A 122 0.67 -5.31 -1.52
CA LYS A 122 -0.04 -4.52 -0.51
C LYS A 122 -1.36 -5.18 -0.16
N VAL A 123 -1.47 -5.56 1.11
CA VAL A 123 -2.59 -6.33 1.64
C VAL A 123 -3.59 -5.49 2.43
N PRO A 124 -4.87 -5.91 2.53
CA PRO A 124 -5.83 -5.27 3.43
C PRO A 124 -5.53 -5.61 4.90
N PRO A 125 -5.93 -4.77 5.85
CA PRO A 125 -5.80 -5.08 7.28
C PRO A 125 -6.49 -6.37 7.70
N THR A 126 -7.57 -6.71 7.01
CA THR A 126 -8.43 -7.87 7.28
C THR A 126 -7.97 -9.16 6.58
N ILE A 127 -6.75 -9.19 6.04
CA ILE A 127 -6.20 -10.38 5.39
C ILE A 127 -6.07 -11.53 6.41
N THR A 128 -6.42 -12.74 5.98
CA THR A 128 -6.27 -13.94 6.79
C THR A 128 -4.88 -14.56 6.64
N ASN A 129 -4.43 -15.33 7.65
CA ASN A 129 -3.17 -16.06 7.59
C ASN A 129 -3.10 -16.98 6.35
N LYS A 130 -4.19 -17.70 6.04
CA LYS A 130 -4.28 -18.56 4.84
C LYS A 130 -4.06 -17.79 3.53
N GLN A 131 -4.48 -16.53 3.49
CA GLN A 131 -4.25 -15.68 2.31
C GLN A 131 -2.79 -15.19 2.26
N LEU A 132 -2.17 -14.87 3.40
CA LEU A 132 -0.74 -14.58 3.48
C LEU A 132 0.10 -15.77 3.04
N ASP A 133 -0.21 -16.98 3.55
CA ASP A 133 0.43 -18.23 3.11
C ASP A 133 0.37 -18.40 1.58
N ARG A 134 -0.81 -18.15 1.01
CA ARG A 134 -0.97 -18.23 -0.45
C ARG A 134 -0.10 -17.23 -1.20
N ILE A 135 0.03 -16.00 -0.72
CA ILE A 135 0.87 -14.97 -1.34
C ILE A 135 2.35 -15.38 -1.31
N VAL A 136 2.83 -15.81 -0.16
CA VAL A 136 4.23 -16.25 0.01
C VAL A 136 4.51 -17.49 -0.84
N ASN A 137 3.60 -18.46 -0.87
CA ASN A 137 3.71 -19.67 -1.71
C ASN A 137 3.65 -19.40 -3.22
N LEU A 138 3.13 -18.25 -3.64
CA LEU A 138 3.24 -17.77 -5.02
C LEU A 138 4.64 -17.22 -5.35
N GLY A 139 5.51 -17.05 -4.36
CA GLY A 139 6.89 -16.58 -4.48
C GLY A 139 7.07 -15.09 -4.18
N TYR A 140 6.07 -14.42 -3.59
CA TYR A 140 6.22 -13.03 -3.15
C TYR A 140 6.89 -12.98 -1.78
N ASN A 141 7.95 -12.19 -1.69
CA ASN A 141 8.77 -12.02 -0.48
C ASN A 141 8.80 -10.58 0.06
N GLN A 142 7.99 -9.67 -0.49
CA GLN A 142 7.88 -8.29 -0.04
C GLN A 142 6.39 -7.95 0.18
N ILE A 143 5.98 -7.74 1.42
CA ILE A 143 4.58 -7.54 1.80
C ILE A 143 4.40 -6.19 2.49
N HIS A 144 3.49 -5.36 1.98
CA HIS A 144 3.09 -4.09 2.60
C HIS A 144 1.84 -4.29 3.46
N ALA A 145 2.03 -4.34 4.75
CA ALA A 145 1.00 -4.40 5.79
C ALA A 145 0.82 -2.99 6.40
N SER A 146 -0.26 -2.29 6.19
CA SER A 146 -1.44 -2.64 5.44
C SER A 146 -2.09 -1.41 4.80
N ASN A 147 -3.17 -1.62 4.06
CA ASN A 147 -4.00 -0.54 3.51
C ASN A 147 -4.99 -0.01 4.57
N THR A 148 -5.93 0.86 4.16
CA THR A 148 -7.00 1.38 5.02
C THR A 148 -7.96 0.27 5.46
N LEU A 149 -8.49 0.40 6.69
CA LEU A 149 -9.50 -0.52 7.22
C LEU A 149 -10.84 -0.25 6.50
N PRO A 150 -11.43 -1.23 5.81
CA PRO A 150 -12.70 -1.06 5.12
C PRO A 150 -13.85 -0.88 6.11
N THR A 151 -14.76 0.05 5.80
CA THR A 151 -16.03 0.25 6.49
C THR A 151 -17.12 0.54 5.46
N GLU A 152 -18.39 0.48 5.83
CA GLU A 152 -19.52 0.84 4.95
C GLU A 152 -19.40 2.27 4.39
N LYS A 153 -18.78 3.17 5.15
CA LYS A 153 -18.60 4.59 4.79
C LYS A 153 -17.24 4.90 4.16
N GLY A 154 -16.46 3.87 3.77
CA GLY A 154 -15.14 4.00 3.14
C GLY A 154 -13.99 3.47 4.00
N GLY A 155 -12.76 3.65 3.54
CA GLY A 155 -11.57 3.19 4.23
C GLY A 155 -11.12 4.15 5.34
N LEU A 156 -10.89 3.64 6.54
CA LEU A 156 -10.29 4.36 7.67
C LEU A 156 -8.78 4.21 7.64
N SER A 157 -8.07 5.33 7.88
CA SER A 157 -6.62 5.36 8.09
C SER A 157 -6.28 5.51 9.58
N GLY A 158 -5.01 5.62 9.93
CA GLY A 158 -4.55 6.02 11.26
C GLY A 158 -4.46 4.89 12.26
N LYS A 159 -4.38 5.23 13.55
CA LYS A 159 -4.02 4.32 14.65
C LYS A 159 -4.92 3.08 14.79
N ILE A 160 -6.17 3.15 14.33
CA ILE A 160 -7.11 2.04 14.35
C ILE A 160 -6.63 0.82 13.53
N ILE A 161 -5.70 1.03 12.60
CA ILE A 161 -5.14 -0.04 11.77
C ILE A 161 -4.02 -0.80 12.50
N ALA A 162 -3.36 -0.18 13.48
CA ALA A 162 -2.15 -0.71 14.09
C ALA A 162 -2.26 -2.15 14.62
N PRO A 163 -3.33 -2.58 15.31
CA PRO A 163 -3.45 -3.97 15.76
C PRO A 163 -3.41 -4.98 14.61
N TYR A 164 -4.04 -4.66 13.49
CA TYR A 164 -4.06 -5.52 12.30
C TYR A 164 -2.67 -5.62 11.66
N THR A 165 -2.00 -4.49 11.50
CA THR A 165 -0.63 -4.46 10.94
C THR A 165 0.34 -5.25 11.81
N LEU A 166 0.27 -5.11 13.14
CA LEU A 166 1.09 -5.89 14.08
C LEU A 166 0.82 -7.39 13.97
N GLY A 167 -0.45 -7.80 13.86
CA GLY A 167 -0.79 -9.20 13.67
C GLY A 167 -0.23 -9.79 12.37
N ILE A 168 -0.23 -9.01 11.29
CA ILE A 168 0.37 -9.42 10.01
C ILE A 168 1.89 -9.54 10.14
N ILE A 169 2.56 -8.58 10.79
CA ILE A 169 4.02 -8.62 11.02
C ILE A 169 4.40 -9.86 11.83
N SER A 170 3.74 -10.08 12.99
CA SER A 170 3.99 -11.23 13.85
C SER A 170 3.85 -12.55 13.08
N PHE A 171 2.73 -12.74 12.39
CA PHE A 171 2.50 -13.95 11.59
C PHE A 171 3.58 -14.18 10.53
N LEU A 172 3.96 -13.14 9.78
CA LEU A 172 4.97 -13.25 8.73
C LEU A 172 6.36 -13.54 9.31
N LYS A 173 6.75 -12.88 10.38
CA LYS A 173 8.08 -13.08 10.98
C LYS A 173 8.22 -14.41 11.68
N GLU A 174 7.16 -14.94 12.28
CA GLU A 174 7.12 -16.26 12.89
C GLU A 174 7.18 -17.39 11.86
N ASN A 175 6.44 -17.27 10.75
CA ASN A 175 6.28 -18.37 9.78
C ASN A 175 7.16 -18.21 8.54
N TYR A 176 7.54 -16.98 8.18
CA TYR A 176 8.28 -16.64 6.95
C TYR A 176 9.34 -15.57 7.22
N PRO A 177 10.39 -15.84 8.03
CA PRO A 177 11.37 -14.83 8.46
C PRO A 177 12.15 -14.19 7.31
N HIS A 178 12.17 -14.82 6.12
CA HIS A 178 12.80 -14.29 4.91
C HIS A 178 11.94 -13.25 4.16
N VAL A 179 10.68 -13.08 4.55
CA VAL A 179 9.78 -12.09 3.93
C VAL A 179 10.10 -10.70 4.49
N GLU A 180 10.36 -9.76 3.60
CA GLU A 180 10.47 -8.34 3.93
C GLU A 180 9.09 -7.73 4.17
N VAL A 181 8.90 -7.14 5.34
CA VAL A 181 7.62 -6.52 5.73
C VAL A 181 7.75 -5.00 5.75
N ILE A 182 6.96 -4.35 4.91
CA ILE A 182 6.79 -2.90 4.91
C ILE A 182 5.58 -2.57 5.78
N ALA A 183 5.80 -2.03 6.98
CA ALA A 183 4.70 -1.70 7.90
C ALA A 183 4.12 -0.31 7.63
N GLY A 184 2.81 -0.24 7.47
CA GLY A 184 2.06 1.00 7.26
C GLY A 184 0.73 1.01 7.98
N GLY A 185 0.06 2.15 7.94
CA GLY A 185 -1.19 2.36 8.65
C GLY A 185 -0.97 2.71 10.13
N GLY A 186 -1.35 3.91 10.51
CA GLY A 186 -1.24 4.36 11.90
C GLY A 186 0.13 4.89 12.33
N VAL A 187 1.10 5.00 11.45
CA VAL A 187 2.37 5.66 11.74
C VAL A 187 2.14 7.17 11.81
N THR A 188 2.13 7.74 13.02
CA THR A 188 1.82 9.14 13.27
C THR A 188 2.93 9.88 14.01
N ASP A 189 3.88 9.15 14.59
CA ASP A 189 4.98 9.60 15.42
C ASP A 189 6.10 8.55 15.48
N ARG A 190 7.22 8.87 16.11
CA ARG A 190 8.35 7.94 16.31
C ARG A 190 7.93 6.69 17.09
N PHE A 191 7.13 6.84 18.11
CA PHE A 191 6.69 5.71 18.93
C PHE A 191 5.93 4.66 18.08
N SER A 192 5.02 5.09 17.22
CA SER A 192 4.30 4.18 16.31
C SER A 192 5.22 3.58 15.24
N ARG A 193 6.25 4.30 14.78
CA ARG A 193 7.30 3.78 13.90
C ARG A 193 8.08 2.67 14.60
N ASP A 194 8.64 2.98 15.75
CA ASP A 194 9.54 2.08 16.49
C ASP A 194 8.81 0.82 16.92
N ARG A 195 7.55 0.92 17.33
CA ARG A 195 6.70 -0.23 17.65
C ARG A 195 6.59 -1.23 16.50
N TYR A 196 6.56 -0.77 15.24
CA TYR A 196 6.53 -1.67 14.10
C TYR A 196 7.91 -2.27 13.80
N LEU A 197 8.97 -1.50 13.97
CA LEU A 197 10.35 -2.00 13.82
C LEU A 197 10.66 -3.05 14.89
N ASP A 198 10.30 -2.80 16.14
CA ASP A 198 10.46 -3.72 17.26
C ASP A 198 9.65 -5.02 17.05
N ALA A 199 8.51 -4.94 16.38
CA ALA A 199 7.72 -6.11 15.99
C ALA A 199 8.33 -6.90 14.82
N GLY A 200 9.42 -6.40 14.20
CA GLY A 200 10.15 -7.06 13.14
C GLY A 200 9.87 -6.55 11.73
N ALA A 201 9.23 -5.39 11.56
CA ALA A 201 9.11 -4.78 10.24
C ALA A 201 10.48 -4.33 9.71
N ASP A 202 10.74 -4.58 8.43
CA ASP A 202 12.01 -4.19 7.78
C ASP A 202 11.95 -2.75 7.26
N HIS A 203 10.76 -2.28 6.92
CA HIS A 203 10.52 -0.94 6.37
C HIS A 203 9.25 -0.32 6.92
N ILE A 204 9.21 1.02 6.89
CA ILE A 204 8.04 1.80 7.33
C ILE A 204 7.43 2.56 6.16
N SER A 205 6.11 2.46 6.01
CA SER A 205 5.33 3.20 5.01
C SER A 205 4.54 4.33 5.66
N LEU A 206 4.73 5.54 5.14
CA LEU A 206 4.02 6.74 5.58
C LEU A 206 2.91 7.09 4.58
N GLY A 207 1.66 7.10 5.04
CA GLY A 207 0.48 7.42 4.23
C GLY A 207 -0.17 8.73 4.66
N SER A 208 -1.26 8.67 5.42
CA SER A 208 -2.06 9.84 5.80
C SER A 208 -1.30 10.90 6.63
N VAL A 209 -0.23 10.53 7.32
CA VAL A 209 0.64 11.48 8.02
C VAL A 209 1.31 12.48 7.07
N CYS A 210 1.43 12.13 5.79
CA CYS A 210 1.93 13.04 4.75
C CYS A 210 1.04 14.27 4.52
N PHE A 211 -0.19 14.29 5.04
CA PHE A 211 -0.99 15.53 5.08
C PHE A 211 -0.49 16.54 6.13
N THR A 212 0.46 16.14 7.00
CA THR A 212 1.09 16.96 8.02
C THR A 212 2.63 16.89 7.89
N PRO A 213 3.24 17.60 6.90
CA PRO A 213 4.64 17.45 6.53
C PRO A 213 5.64 17.57 7.68
N TRP A 214 5.39 18.46 8.63
CA TRP A 214 6.25 18.62 9.80
C TRP A 214 6.34 17.37 10.67
N LYS A 215 5.27 16.55 10.74
CA LYS A 215 5.29 15.26 11.44
C LYS A 215 6.13 14.23 10.70
N VAL A 216 6.12 14.24 9.37
CA VAL A 216 6.93 13.31 8.57
C VAL A 216 8.41 13.48 8.92
N LYS A 217 8.90 14.72 8.97
CA LYS A 217 10.29 15.00 9.34
C LYS A 217 10.65 14.37 10.70
N THR A 218 9.81 14.56 11.72
CA THR A 218 10.06 14.01 13.06
C THR A 218 10.00 12.48 13.14
N ILE A 219 9.30 11.82 12.21
CA ILE A 219 9.22 10.35 12.16
C ILE A 219 10.49 9.74 11.55
N ILE A 220 11.04 10.40 10.51
CA ILE A 220 12.17 9.85 9.74
C ILE A 220 13.54 10.19 10.31
N THR A 221 13.64 11.27 11.09
CA THR A 221 14.86 11.64 11.84
C THR A 221 14.90 10.96 13.20
#